data_38d09de576d1de92295d4ce7533bf703
#
_entry.id   38d09de576d1de92295d4ce7533bf703
#
_cell.length_a   1.000
_cell.length_b   1.000
_cell.length_c   1.000
_cell.angle_alpha   90.00
_cell.angle_beta   90.00
_cell.angle_gamma   90.00
#
_symmetry.space_group_name_H-M   'P 1'
#
loop_
_entity.id
_entity.type
_entity.pdbx_description
1 polymer ?
#
loop_
_entity_poly.entity_id
_entity_poly.type
_entity_poly.pdbx_seq_one_letter_code
_entity_poly.pdbx_strand_id
1 'polypeptide(L)'
;MEVTQGAPFESFGLSEATMRAIRNKHYTVSTPVQAGCIPPMLAGKDVIAKAPTGTGKTMAFGIPIIERIDRESEEVQAVILAPTRELAMQITDEMRDIAVCHEGVRLVCLYGGQPIGKQIDALKRRPQIVVATPGRLSDHMKRRTVSLKSVRTVVLDEADRMLDMGFIHDVTRILDKIPSRQNLGMFSATISREVMDISWVYQRDPEEITVQATKENKPDILQYRLEVPSDGKVDAIAKILAHEDYDRVICFCNTKGSTERLTKFLQMRGVDAQCIHGDIPQRKREEVMQRFRDGKLRVFVATDVASRGIDVDDVDAVFNYEVPEENEYYIHRIGRTGRAKTHGVAYTLLSDFPSRLRLDNIARNTRSTIVPAQLGDDGSVTPVSK
;
A
#
# COMPACT_ATOMS: atom_id res chain seq x y z
N MET A 1 -15.50 2.79 -16.63
CA MET A 1 -16.24 4.04 -16.29
C MET A 1 -15.30 4.95 -15.51
N GLU A 2 -15.24 6.23 -15.86
CA GLU A 2 -14.46 7.22 -15.11
C GLU A 2 -15.33 7.80 -14.00
N VAL A 3 -14.88 7.71 -12.74
CA VAL A 3 -15.61 8.21 -11.57
C VAL A 3 -14.81 9.33 -10.94
N THR A 4 -15.38 10.52 -10.90
CA THR A 4 -14.70 11.75 -10.44
C THR A 4 -15.21 12.26 -9.10
N GLN A 5 -16.39 11.80 -8.65
CA GLN A 5 -17.04 12.29 -7.42
C GLN A 5 -17.53 11.12 -6.56
N GLY A 6 -17.57 11.34 -5.26
CA GLY A 6 -18.21 10.44 -4.30
C GLY A 6 -19.73 10.61 -4.29
N ALA A 7 -20.40 9.72 -3.57
CA ALA A 7 -21.83 9.74 -3.36
C ALA A 7 -22.12 9.57 -1.85
N PRO A 8 -23.28 10.07 -1.33
CA PRO A 8 -23.69 9.77 0.03
C PRO A 8 -23.81 8.27 0.25
N PHE A 9 -23.31 7.75 1.38
CA PHE A 9 -23.37 6.30 1.67
C PHE A 9 -24.80 5.77 1.76
N GLU A 10 -25.76 6.63 2.13
CA GLU A 10 -27.18 6.32 2.18
C GLU A 10 -27.75 5.88 0.81
N SER A 11 -27.12 6.31 -0.28
CA SER A 11 -27.55 5.96 -1.65
C SER A 11 -27.22 4.52 -2.06
N PHE A 12 -26.39 3.81 -1.30
CA PHE A 12 -25.95 2.45 -1.65
C PHE A 12 -26.86 1.34 -1.12
N GLY A 13 -27.88 1.67 -0.31
CA GLY A 13 -28.81 0.67 0.25
C GLY A 13 -28.15 -0.26 1.26
N LEU A 14 -27.18 0.24 2.03
CA LEU A 14 -26.45 -0.52 3.04
C LEU A 14 -27.30 -0.80 4.28
N SER A 15 -26.98 -1.89 4.99
CA SER A 15 -27.63 -2.21 6.26
C SER A 15 -27.35 -1.15 7.34
N GLU A 16 -28.24 -1.04 8.32
CA GLU A 16 -28.05 -0.11 9.45
C GLU A 16 -26.77 -0.42 10.25
N ALA A 17 -26.36 -1.68 10.29
CA ALA A 17 -25.10 -2.08 10.94
C ALA A 17 -23.88 -1.49 10.23
N THR A 18 -23.82 -1.57 8.90
CA THR A 18 -22.76 -0.92 8.10
C THR A 18 -22.84 0.58 8.19
N MET A 19 -24.02 1.18 8.09
CA MET A 19 -24.19 2.64 8.20
C MET A 19 -23.72 3.14 9.56
N ARG A 20 -23.97 2.39 10.66
CA ARG A 20 -23.45 2.73 11.97
C ARG A 20 -21.93 2.65 12.05
N ALA A 21 -21.30 1.64 11.45
CA ALA A 21 -19.85 1.51 11.39
C ALA A 21 -19.22 2.68 10.60
N ILE A 22 -19.84 3.10 9.48
CA ILE A 22 -19.41 4.25 8.68
C ILE A 22 -19.50 5.54 9.48
N ARG A 23 -20.62 5.76 10.18
CA ARG A 23 -20.81 6.94 11.06
C ARG A 23 -19.82 6.99 12.21
N ASN A 24 -19.46 5.84 12.80
CA ASN A 24 -18.43 5.76 13.84
C ASN A 24 -17.05 6.21 13.32
N LYS A 25 -16.79 6.08 12.02
CA LYS A 25 -15.59 6.62 11.36
C LYS A 25 -15.72 8.07 10.89
N HIS A 26 -16.85 8.73 11.20
CA HIS A 26 -17.17 10.10 10.79
C HIS A 26 -17.18 10.30 9.27
N TYR A 27 -17.48 9.26 8.49
CA TYR A 27 -17.62 9.36 7.05
C TYR A 27 -19.07 9.67 6.67
N THR A 28 -19.24 10.67 5.81
CA THR A 28 -20.57 11.10 5.31
C THR A 28 -20.72 10.87 3.82
N VAL A 29 -19.65 11.04 3.07
CA VAL A 29 -19.61 10.91 1.62
C VAL A 29 -18.52 9.90 1.26
N SER A 30 -18.84 9.01 0.35
CA SER A 30 -17.88 8.04 -0.18
C SER A 30 -16.82 8.71 -1.04
N THR A 31 -15.67 8.08 -1.16
CA THR A 31 -14.68 8.49 -2.16
C THR A 31 -15.11 8.05 -3.57
N PRO A 32 -14.53 8.61 -4.64
CA PRO A 32 -14.85 8.18 -6.00
C PRO A 32 -14.68 6.68 -6.25
N VAL A 33 -13.62 6.05 -5.72
CA VAL A 33 -13.43 4.60 -5.87
C VAL A 33 -14.50 3.81 -5.14
N GLN A 34 -14.95 4.27 -3.98
CA GLN A 34 -16.04 3.65 -3.23
C GLN A 34 -17.36 3.79 -3.99
N ALA A 35 -17.65 4.98 -4.51
CA ALA A 35 -18.86 5.23 -5.31
C ALA A 35 -18.94 4.35 -6.56
N GLY A 36 -17.79 4.12 -7.21
CA GLY A 36 -17.72 3.26 -8.39
C GLY A 36 -17.79 1.77 -8.08
N CYS A 37 -17.16 1.30 -6.98
CA CYS A 37 -16.99 -0.13 -6.72
C CYS A 37 -18.08 -0.74 -5.84
N ILE A 38 -18.62 0.00 -4.85
CA ILE A 38 -19.59 -0.56 -3.90
C ILE A 38 -20.84 -1.12 -4.61
N PRO A 39 -21.53 -0.37 -5.51
CA PRO A 39 -22.74 -0.88 -6.13
C PRO A 39 -22.54 -2.14 -6.97
N PRO A 40 -21.57 -2.22 -7.91
CA PRO A 40 -21.37 -3.44 -8.70
C PRO A 40 -20.93 -4.64 -7.84
N MET A 41 -20.10 -4.43 -6.82
CA MET A 41 -19.69 -5.53 -5.93
C MET A 41 -20.85 -6.02 -5.06
N LEU A 42 -21.76 -5.16 -4.59
CA LEU A 42 -22.99 -5.57 -3.92
C LEU A 42 -23.88 -6.40 -4.86
N ALA A 43 -23.94 -6.05 -6.14
CA ALA A 43 -24.65 -6.79 -7.16
C ALA A 43 -23.95 -8.11 -7.57
N GLY A 44 -22.77 -8.42 -7.04
CA GLY A 44 -22.00 -9.63 -7.36
C GLY A 44 -21.28 -9.60 -8.69
N LYS A 45 -21.05 -8.41 -9.26
CA LYS A 45 -20.28 -8.26 -10.50
C LYS A 45 -18.78 -8.27 -10.23
N ASP A 46 -18.03 -8.68 -11.24
CA ASP A 46 -16.58 -8.52 -11.26
C ASP A 46 -16.21 -7.04 -11.45
N VAL A 47 -15.15 -6.61 -10.79
CA VAL A 47 -14.68 -5.22 -10.83
C VAL A 47 -13.17 -5.18 -11.05
N ILE A 48 -12.73 -4.31 -11.97
CA ILE A 48 -11.33 -3.91 -12.08
C ILE A 48 -11.22 -2.41 -11.83
N ALA A 49 -10.57 -2.05 -10.73
CA ALA A 49 -10.47 -0.68 -10.27
C ALA A 49 -9.03 -0.16 -10.36
N LYS A 50 -8.82 0.82 -11.22
CA LYS A 50 -7.59 1.61 -11.28
C LYS A 50 -7.74 2.82 -10.36
N ALA A 51 -7.08 2.79 -9.21
CA ALA A 51 -7.14 3.88 -8.24
C ALA A 51 -5.82 3.99 -7.46
N PRO A 52 -5.33 5.22 -7.22
CA PRO A 52 -4.14 5.46 -6.41
C PRO A 52 -4.25 4.89 -5.00
N THR A 53 -3.11 4.71 -4.33
CA THR A 53 -3.07 4.34 -2.91
C THR A 53 -3.67 5.47 -2.06
N GLY A 54 -4.34 5.14 -0.95
CA GLY A 54 -4.95 6.14 -0.06
C GLY A 54 -6.30 6.70 -0.52
N THR A 55 -6.90 6.16 -1.58
CA THR A 55 -8.21 6.61 -2.09
C THR A 55 -9.40 5.92 -1.42
N GLY A 56 -9.17 5.05 -0.43
CA GLY A 56 -10.22 4.32 0.30
C GLY A 56 -10.64 3.00 -0.35
N LYS A 57 -9.74 2.33 -1.08
CA LYS A 57 -9.99 1.03 -1.73
C LYS A 57 -10.46 -0.04 -0.76
N THR A 58 -9.89 -0.11 0.45
CA THR A 58 -10.26 -1.13 1.44
C THR A 58 -11.75 -1.08 1.78
N MET A 59 -12.32 0.11 1.97
CA MET A 59 -13.77 0.23 2.19
C MET A 59 -14.58 -0.04 0.92
N ALA A 60 -14.03 0.24 -0.27
CA ALA A 60 -14.71 0.00 -1.53
C ALA A 60 -15.02 -1.48 -1.77
N PHE A 61 -14.15 -2.40 -1.32
CA PHE A 61 -14.42 -3.85 -1.36
C PHE A 61 -14.88 -4.41 -0.01
N GLY A 62 -14.44 -3.85 1.10
CA GLY A 62 -14.74 -4.35 2.44
C GLY A 62 -16.22 -4.23 2.80
N ILE A 63 -16.86 -3.10 2.49
CA ILE A 63 -18.29 -2.88 2.70
C ILE A 63 -19.13 -3.94 1.96
N PRO A 64 -19.00 -4.13 0.63
CA PRO A 64 -19.76 -5.16 -0.08
C PRO A 64 -19.52 -6.58 0.42
N ILE A 65 -18.28 -6.90 0.82
CA ILE A 65 -17.96 -8.21 1.38
C ILE A 65 -18.76 -8.44 2.66
N ILE A 66 -18.68 -7.50 3.62
CA ILE A 66 -19.33 -7.64 4.95
C ILE A 66 -20.86 -7.69 4.82
N GLU A 67 -21.43 -6.87 3.94
CA GLU A 67 -22.87 -6.88 3.64
C GLU A 67 -23.38 -8.24 3.14
N ARG A 68 -22.54 -8.98 2.42
CA ARG A 68 -22.92 -10.24 1.77
C ARG A 68 -22.53 -11.49 2.55
N ILE A 69 -21.88 -11.35 3.72
CA ILE A 69 -21.51 -12.49 4.55
C ILE A 69 -22.76 -13.11 5.20
N ASP A 70 -22.91 -14.40 4.98
CA ASP A 70 -23.81 -15.23 5.78
C ASP A 70 -23.15 -15.49 7.15
N ARG A 71 -23.68 -14.86 8.17
CA ARG A 71 -23.12 -14.88 9.54
C ARG A 71 -23.32 -16.21 10.25
N GLU A 72 -24.33 -16.97 9.86
CA GLU A 72 -24.63 -18.28 10.39
C GLU A 72 -23.69 -19.36 9.83
N SER A 73 -23.06 -19.09 8.71
CA SER A 73 -22.10 -20.00 8.10
C SER A 73 -20.77 -20.02 8.84
N GLU A 74 -20.23 -21.19 9.04
CA GLU A 74 -18.91 -21.43 9.63
C GLU A 74 -17.81 -21.63 8.57
N GLU A 75 -18.08 -21.29 7.30
CA GLU A 75 -17.16 -21.49 6.20
C GLU A 75 -16.58 -20.18 5.70
N VAL A 76 -15.39 -20.27 5.10
CA VAL A 76 -14.77 -19.11 4.44
C VAL A 76 -15.57 -18.73 3.21
N GLN A 77 -16.06 -17.49 3.16
CA GLN A 77 -16.92 -16.95 2.10
C GLN A 77 -16.22 -15.86 1.27
N ALA A 78 -15.22 -15.21 1.85
CA ALA A 78 -14.45 -14.20 1.15
C ALA A 78 -12.94 -14.37 1.38
N VAL A 79 -12.16 -14.13 0.34
CA VAL A 79 -10.71 -14.11 0.37
C VAL A 79 -10.22 -12.79 -0.18
N ILE A 80 -9.37 -12.10 0.56
CA ILE A 80 -8.65 -10.91 0.14
C ILE A 80 -7.15 -11.24 0.08
N LEU A 81 -6.53 -11.06 -1.07
CA LEU A 81 -5.09 -11.23 -1.24
C LEU A 81 -4.40 -9.86 -1.26
N ALA A 82 -3.30 -9.78 -0.53
CA ALA A 82 -2.43 -8.60 -0.46
C ALA A 82 -0.97 -9.00 -0.67
N PRO A 83 -0.14 -8.18 -1.34
CA PRO A 83 1.25 -8.52 -1.65
C PRO A 83 2.14 -8.67 -0.42
N THR A 84 1.84 -7.94 0.66
CA THR A 84 2.67 -7.87 1.85
C THR A 84 1.89 -8.19 3.10
N ARG A 85 2.62 -8.56 4.15
CA ARG A 85 2.07 -8.87 5.48
C ARG A 85 1.44 -7.64 6.11
N GLU A 86 2.14 -6.53 5.98
CA GLU A 86 1.77 -5.25 6.53
C GLU A 86 0.43 -4.79 5.95
N LEU A 87 0.28 -4.85 4.63
CA LEU A 87 -0.99 -4.52 3.96
C LEU A 87 -2.11 -5.52 4.33
N ALA A 88 -1.80 -6.82 4.44
CA ALA A 88 -2.80 -7.80 4.87
C ALA A 88 -3.29 -7.52 6.31
N MET A 89 -2.40 -7.12 7.22
CA MET A 89 -2.77 -6.71 8.58
C MET A 89 -3.62 -5.44 8.55
N GLN A 90 -3.20 -4.41 7.82
CA GLN A 90 -3.94 -3.16 7.67
C GLN A 90 -5.36 -3.40 7.15
N ILE A 91 -5.50 -4.12 6.02
CA ILE A 91 -6.81 -4.49 5.47
C ILE A 91 -7.65 -5.22 6.53
N THR A 92 -7.05 -6.14 7.28
CA THR A 92 -7.76 -6.89 8.32
C THR A 92 -8.28 -5.96 9.41
N ASP A 93 -7.50 -4.99 9.86
CA ASP A 93 -7.90 -4.05 10.90
C ASP A 93 -8.97 -3.08 10.40
N GLU A 94 -8.83 -2.53 9.20
CA GLU A 94 -9.87 -1.70 8.56
C GLU A 94 -11.20 -2.46 8.38
N MET A 95 -11.14 -3.73 7.98
CA MET A 95 -12.34 -4.56 7.85
C MET A 95 -12.97 -4.90 9.20
N ARG A 96 -12.17 -5.08 10.27
CA ARG A 96 -12.71 -5.24 11.64
C ARG A 96 -13.49 -4.02 12.09
N ASP A 97 -13.02 -2.83 11.75
CA ASP A 97 -13.74 -1.59 12.05
C ASP A 97 -15.11 -1.51 11.37
N ILE A 98 -15.21 -2.04 10.14
CA ILE A 98 -16.51 -2.13 9.45
C ILE A 98 -17.37 -3.24 10.10
N ALA A 99 -16.75 -4.37 10.42
CA ALA A 99 -17.44 -5.54 10.97
C ALA A 99 -17.87 -5.36 12.43
N VAL A 100 -17.37 -4.34 13.14
CA VAL A 100 -17.64 -4.13 14.58
C VAL A 100 -19.13 -4.09 14.94
N CYS A 101 -19.96 -3.59 14.03
CA CYS A 101 -21.40 -3.52 14.17
C CYS A 101 -22.14 -4.75 13.60
N HIS A 102 -21.41 -5.73 13.07
CA HIS A 102 -21.94 -6.95 12.48
C HIS A 102 -21.63 -8.16 13.38
N GLU A 103 -22.52 -8.42 14.31
CA GLU A 103 -22.36 -9.55 15.24
C GLU A 103 -22.22 -10.88 14.47
N GLY A 104 -21.26 -11.72 14.88
CA GLY A 104 -21.00 -13.03 14.29
C GLY A 104 -20.00 -13.02 13.11
N VAL A 105 -19.62 -11.88 12.54
CA VAL A 105 -18.61 -11.81 11.48
C VAL A 105 -17.21 -11.96 12.06
N ARG A 106 -16.46 -12.95 11.57
CA ARG A 106 -15.10 -13.29 12.00
C ARG A 106 -14.12 -13.20 10.84
N LEU A 107 -12.97 -12.58 11.12
CA LEU A 107 -11.89 -12.40 10.15
C LEU A 107 -10.59 -13.03 10.66
N VAL A 108 -9.78 -13.54 9.75
CA VAL A 108 -8.41 -14.00 10.04
C VAL A 108 -7.42 -13.41 9.05
N CYS A 109 -6.23 -13.06 9.57
CA CYS A 109 -5.09 -12.63 8.75
C CYS A 109 -4.05 -13.75 8.66
N LEU A 110 -3.68 -14.15 7.43
CA LEU A 110 -2.73 -15.24 7.16
C LEU A 110 -1.52 -14.69 6.39
N TYR A 111 -0.36 -14.63 7.03
CA TYR A 111 0.86 -14.10 6.41
C TYR A 111 2.12 -14.85 6.83
N GLY A 112 3.16 -14.76 6.03
CA GLY A 112 4.44 -15.41 6.30
C GLY A 112 5.18 -14.77 7.47
N GLY A 113 6.10 -15.51 8.13
CA GLY A 113 6.92 -15.02 9.26
C GLY A 113 6.31 -15.19 10.64
N GLN A 114 5.01 -15.44 10.73
CA GLN A 114 4.35 -15.87 11.96
C GLN A 114 4.35 -17.41 12.05
N PRO A 115 4.47 -18.00 13.25
CA PRO A 115 4.32 -19.45 13.43
C PRO A 115 2.97 -19.94 12.92
N ILE A 116 3.00 -20.93 12.02
CA ILE A 116 1.79 -21.41 11.34
C ILE A 116 0.76 -22.00 12.31
N GLY A 117 1.20 -22.58 13.42
CA GLY A 117 0.31 -23.13 14.46
C GLY A 117 -0.67 -22.09 15.00
N LYS A 118 -0.21 -20.85 15.26
CA LYS A 118 -1.10 -19.77 15.72
C LYS A 118 -2.18 -19.44 14.70
N GLN A 119 -1.86 -19.51 13.42
CA GLN A 119 -2.83 -19.24 12.34
C GLN A 119 -3.82 -20.42 12.19
N ILE A 120 -3.34 -21.66 12.36
CA ILE A 120 -4.22 -22.84 12.40
C ILE A 120 -5.22 -22.72 13.55
N ASP A 121 -4.78 -22.30 14.74
CA ASP A 121 -5.69 -22.09 15.89
C ASP A 121 -6.68 -20.95 15.64
N ALA A 122 -6.28 -19.89 14.94
CA ALA A 122 -7.19 -18.83 14.54
C ALA A 122 -8.22 -19.33 13.50
N LEU A 123 -7.85 -20.20 12.58
CA LEU A 123 -8.76 -20.81 11.60
C LEU A 123 -9.79 -21.75 12.25
N LYS A 124 -9.47 -22.39 13.38
CA LYS A 124 -10.43 -23.20 14.16
C LYS A 124 -11.62 -22.39 14.68
N ARG A 125 -11.50 -21.05 14.77
CA ARG A 125 -12.60 -20.15 15.13
C ARG A 125 -13.60 -19.93 14.00
N ARG A 126 -13.45 -20.65 12.88
CA ARG A 126 -14.38 -20.63 11.73
C ARG A 126 -14.60 -19.21 11.16
N PRO A 127 -13.54 -18.49 10.70
CA PRO A 127 -13.70 -17.18 10.11
C PRO A 127 -14.36 -17.28 8.74
N GLN A 128 -15.27 -16.34 8.45
CA GLN A 128 -15.91 -16.21 7.14
C GLN A 128 -15.05 -15.43 6.16
N ILE A 129 -14.14 -14.58 6.64
CA ILE A 129 -13.28 -13.74 5.81
C ILE A 129 -11.82 -14.05 6.10
N VAL A 130 -11.06 -14.33 5.05
CA VAL A 130 -9.62 -14.55 5.10
C VAL A 130 -8.93 -13.42 4.35
N VAL A 131 -8.07 -12.68 5.03
CA VAL A 131 -7.12 -11.75 4.41
C VAL A 131 -5.75 -12.41 4.44
N ALA A 132 -5.05 -12.49 3.30
CA ALA A 132 -3.83 -13.28 3.24
C ALA A 132 -2.78 -12.74 2.26
N THR A 133 -1.51 -13.09 2.53
CA THR A 133 -0.50 -13.08 1.47
C THR A 133 -0.59 -14.36 0.65
N PRO A 134 -0.41 -14.32 -0.70
CA PRO A 134 -0.65 -15.46 -1.58
C PRO A 134 0.12 -16.72 -1.16
N GLY A 135 1.42 -16.63 -0.91
CA GLY A 135 2.25 -17.77 -0.54
C GLY A 135 1.82 -18.45 0.77
N ARG A 136 1.35 -17.67 1.80
CA ARG A 136 0.90 -18.24 3.06
C ARG A 136 -0.47 -18.91 2.91
N LEU A 137 -1.38 -18.34 2.12
CA LEU A 137 -2.65 -19.01 1.85
C LEU A 137 -2.42 -20.31 1.08
N SER A 138 -1.53 -20.31 0.08
CA SER A 138 -1.12 -21.53 -0.63
C SER A 138 -0.56 -22.61 0.32
N ASP A 139 0.22 -22.24 1.35
CA ASP A 139 0.73 -23.17 2.36
C ASP A 139 -0.41 -23.76 3.21
N HIS A 140 -1.36 -22.96 3.67
CA HIS A 140 -2.55 -23.44 4.38
C HIS A 140 -3.42 -24.36 3.53
N MET A 141 -3.58 -24.06 2.23
CA MET A 141 -4.31 -24.92 1.28
C MET A 141 -3.62 -26.27 1.11
N LYS A 142 -2.28 -26.29 0.92
CA LYS A 142 -1.49 -27.54 0.82
C LYS A 142 -1.62 -28.39 2.08
N ARG A 143 -1.66 -27.75 3.25
CA ARG A 143 -1.84 -28.42 4.56
C ARG A 143 -3.29 -28.80 4.86
N ARG A 144 -4.25 -28.40 4.01
CA ARG A 144 -5.69 -28.61 4.21
C ARG A 144 -6.22 -28.02 5.52
N THR A 145 -5.61 -26.94 6.00
CA THR A 145 -6.03 -26.21 7.20
C THR A 145 -7.05 -25.12 6.92
N VAL A 146 -7.29 -24.81 5.65
CA VAL A 146 -8.34 -23.91 5.15
C VAL A 146 -9.02 -24.56 3.95
N SER A 147 -10.33 -24.41 3.85
CA SER A 147 -11.14 -24.79 2.67
C SER A 147 -11.65 -23.52 1.98
N LEU A 148 -11.49 -23.45 0.67
CA LEU A 148 -11.98 -22.33 -0.14
C LEU A 148 -13.23 -22.69 -0.96
N LYS A 149 -13.87 -23.84 -0.68
CA LYS A 149 -15.00 -24.34 -1.50
C LYS A 149 -16.23 -23.44 -1.47
N SER A 150 -16.45 -22.73 -0.35
CA SER A 150 -17.61 -21.87 -0.15
C SER A 150 -17.31 -20.39 -0.39
N VAL A 151 -16.09 -20.08 -0.88
CA VAL A 151 -15.69 -18.73 -1.21
C VAL A 151 -16.50 -18.22 -2.40
N ARG A 152 -17.20 -17.10 -2.20
CA ARG A 152 -18.01 -16.43 -3.20
C ARG A 152 -17.33 -15.17 -3.74
N THR A 153 -16.60 -14.48 -2.91
CA THR A 153 -15.91 -13.23 -3.27
C THR A 153 -14.40 -13.36 -3.10
N VAL A 154 -13.67 -12.96 -4.14
CA VAL A 154 -12.21 -12.83 -4.08
C VAL A 154 -11.84 -11.39 -4.39
N VAL A 155 -10.87 -10.85 -3.67
CA VAL A 155 -10.28 -9.54 -3.95
C VAL A 155 -8.76 -9.68 -4.07
N LEU A 156 -8.20 -9.05 -5.09
CA LEU A 156 -6.77 -8.85 -5.26
C LEU A 156 -6.49 -7.35 -5.02
N ASP A 157 -5.92 -6.99 -3.88
CA ASP A 157 -5.52 -5.60 -3.62
C ASP A 157 -4.04 -5.40 -3.92
N GLU A 158 -3.71 -4.27 -4.54
CA GLU A 158 -2.40 -4.00 -5.13
C GLU A 158 -1.98 -5.14 -6.09
N ALA A 159 -2.87 -5.49 -7.02
CA ALA A 159 -2.67 -6.63 -7.94
C ALA A 159 -1.38 -6.51 -8.75
N ASP A 160 -1.06 -5.31 -9.28
CA ASP A 160 0.20 -5.00 -9.96
C ASP A 160 1.41 -5.39 -9.11
N ARG A 161 1.42 -5.02 -7.85
CA ARG A 161 2.52 -5.34 -6.92
C ARG A 161 2.63 -6.83 -6.61
N MET A 162 1.51 -7.54 -6.51
CA MET A 162 1.57 -9.00 -6.31
C MET A 162 2.28 -9.69 -7.49
N LEU A 163 2.03 -9.20 -8.70
CA LEU A 163 2.64 -9.76 -9.91
C LEU A 163 4.13 -9.40 -10.01
N ASP A 164 4.50 -8.15 -9.76
CA ASP A 164 5.90 -7.69 -9.67
C ASP A 164 6.73 -8.50 -8.66
N MET A 165 6.10 -8.92 -7.57
CA MET A 165 6.74 -9.76 -6.55
C MET A 165 6.78 -11.24 -6.92
N GLY A 166 6.31 -11.64 -8.09
CA GLY A 166 6.33 -13.01 -8.60
C GLY A 166 5.25 -13.92 -8.03
N PHE A 167 4.20 -13.38 -7.40
CA PHE A 167 3.11 -14.18 -6.83
C PHE A 167 2.09 -14.67 -7.86
N ILE A 168 2.31 -14.45 -9.15
CA ILE A 168 1.38 -14.85 -10.21
C ILE A 168 0.94 -16.32 -10.08
N HIS A 169 1.89 -17.24 -9.84
CA HIS A 169 1.60 -18.67 -9.72
C HIS A 169 0.81 -19.01 -8.45
N ASP A 170 1.01 -18.30 -7.35
CA ASP A 170 0.22 -18.52 -6.14
C ASP A 170 -1.19 -17.95 -6.29
N VAL A 171 -1.33 -16.76 -6.89
CA VAL A 171 -2.62 -16.12 -7.17
C VAL A 171 -3.47 -16.99 -8.09
N THR A 172 -2.94 -17.44 -9.24
CA THR A 172 -3.66 -18.29 -10.20
C THR A 172 -4.05 -19.62 -9.56
N ARG A 173 -3.14 -20.27 -8.81
CA ARG A 173 -3.44 -21.50 -8.07
C ARG A 173 -4.59 -21.32 -7.07
N ILE A 174 -4.66 -20.18 -6.38
CA ILE A 174 -5.74 -19.89 -5.44
C ILE A 174 -7.05 -19.70 -6.20
N LEU A 175 -7.05 -18.90 -7.28
CA LEU A 175 -8.24 -18.65 -8.10
C LEU A 175 -8.79 -19.94 -8.72
N ASP A 176 -7.93 -20.86 -9.19
CA ASP A 176 -8.29 -22.17 -9.73
C ASP A 176 -9.01 -23.08 -8.70
N LYS A 177 -8.76 -22.86 -7.40
CA LYS A 177 -9.43 -23.60 -6.32
C LYS A 177 -10.76 -23.02 -5.88
N ILE A 178 -11.18 -21.91 -6.49
CA ILE A 178 -12.44 -21.21 -6.22
C ILE A 178 -13.29 -21.12 -7.51
N PRO A 179 -13.73 -22.25 -8.09
CA PRO A 179 -14.46 -22.21 -9.34
C PRO A 179 -15.88 -21.63 -9.20
N SER A 180 -16.44 -21.69 -8.00
CA SER A 180 -17.80 -21.24 -7.69
C SER A 180 -17.88 -19.78 -7.22
N ARG A 181 -16.79 -19.00 -7.35
CA ARG A 181 -16.83 -17.57 -6.98
C ARG A 181 -17.91 -16.82 -7.78
N GLN A 182 -18.58 -15.94 -7.12
CA GLN A 182 -19.58 -15.06 -7.72
C GLN A 182 -18.94 -13.83 -8.33
N ASN A 183 -17.95 -13.25 -7.64
CA ASN A 183 -17.23 -12.09 -8.14
C ASN A 183 -15.74 -12.08 -7.75
N LEU A 184 -14.96 -11.40 -8.60
CA LEU A 184 -13.55 -11.10 -8.41
C LEU A 184 -13.35 -9.59 -8.50
N GLY A 185 -12.90 -8.95 -7.42
CA GLY A 185 -12.46 -7.56 -7.41
C GLY A 185 -10.95 -7.47 -7.59
N MET A 186 -10.50 -6.73 -8.59
CA MET A 186 -9.08 -6.42 -8.78
C MET A 186 -8.84 -4.93 -8.57
N PHE A 187 -8.02 -4.59 -7.58
CA PHE A 187 -7.69 -3.22 -7.22
C PHE A 187 -6.21 -2.99 -7.45
N SER A 188 -5.87 -1.97 -8.22
CA SER A 188 -4.49 -1.69 -8.61
C SER A 188 -4.26 -0.20 -8.83
N ALA A 189 -3.04 0.26 -8.63
CA ALA A 189 -2.65 1.62 -9.01
C ALA A 189 -2.37 1.69 -10.51
N THR A 190 -1.84 0.61 -11.09
CA THR A 190 -1.54 0.47 -12.51
C THR A 190 -2.23 -0.76 -13.08
N ILE A 191 -2.64 -0.69 -14.35
CA ILE A 191 -3.19 -1.84 -15.07
C ILE A 191 -2.14 -2.29 -16.08
N SER A 192 -1.21 -3.14 -15.60
CA SER A 192 -0.19 -3.76 -16.44
C SER A 192 -0.81 -4.86 -17.31
N ARG A 193 -0.01 -5.35 -18.27
CA ARG A 193 -0.44 -6.46 -19.13
C ARG A 193 -0.74 -7.72 -18.31
N GLU A 194 0.09 -8.01 -17.33
CA GLU A 194 -0.07 -9.18 -16.45
C GLU A 194 -1.35 -9.09 -15.62
N VAL A 195 -1.72 -7.88 -15.15
CA VAL A 195 -3.00 -7.63 -14.45
C VAL A 195 -4.17 -7.91 -15.41
N MET A 196 -4.08 -7.44 -16.66
CA MET A 196 -5.10 -7.70 -17.68
C MET A 196 -5.19 -9.19 -18.05
N ASP A 197 -4.06 -9.90 -18.13
CA ASP A 197 -4.05 -11.34 -18.41
C ASP A 197 -4.83 -12.13 -17.35
N ILE A 198 -4.67 -11.78 -16.05
CA ILE A 198 -5.49 -12.36 -14.98
C ILE A 198 -6.96 -11.98 -15.14
N SER A 199 -7.24 -10.70 -15.44
CA SER A 199 -8.62 -10.24 -15.68
C SER A 199 -9.30 -11.05 -16.78
N TRP A 200 -8.68 -11.21 -17.95
CA TRP A 200 -9.24 -11.93 -19.08
C TRP A 200 -9.50 -13.41 -18.80
N VAL A 201 -8.65 -14.05 -18.00
CA VAL A 201 -8.80 -15.47 -17.65
C VAL A 201 -9.84 -15.69 -16.55
N TYR A 202 -9.89 -14.80 -15.55
CA TYR A 202 -10.62 -15.06 -14.31
C TYR A 202 -11.83 -14.16 -14.08
N GLN A 203 -11.96 -13.00 -14.73
CA GLN A 203 -13.13 -12.12 -14.59
C GLN A 203 -14.15 -12.35 -15.70
N ARG A 204 -15.40 -12.03 -15.40
CA ARG A 204 -16.54 -12.17 -16.32
C ARG A 204 -17.17 -10.80 -16.50
N ASP A 205 -16.97 -10.17 -17.65
CA ASP A 205 -17.50 -8.84 -17.98
C ASP A 205 -17.34 -7.84 -16.82
N PRO A 206 -16.09 -7.56 -16.40
CA PRO A 206 -15.84 -6.73 -15.23
C PRO A 206 -16.25 -5.28 -15.47
N GLU A 207 -16.81 -4.66 -14.44
CA GLU A 207 -16.98 -3.20 -14.43
C GLU A 207 -15.59 -2.54 -14.26
N GLU A 208 -15.18 -1.83 -15.30
CA GLU A 208 -13.91 -1.09 -15.28
C GLU A 208 -14.11 0.29 -14.67
N ILE A 209 -13.45 0.52 -13.53
CA ILE A 209 -13.54 1.76 -12.77
C ILE A 209 -12.15 2.41 -12.77
N THR A 210 -12.08 3.63 -13.31
CA THR A 210 -10.86 4.43 -13.29
C THR A 210 -11.10 5.68 -12.47
N VAL A 211 -10.31 5.84 -11.42
CA VAL A 211 -10.28 7.04 -10.61
C VAL A 211 -8.99 7.78 -10.91
N GLN A 212 -9.13 8.96 -11.49
CA GLN A 212 -7.99 9.85 -11.70
C GLN A 212 -7.64 10.55 -10.38
N ALA A 213 -6.33 10.79 -10.17
CA ALA A 213 -5.92 11.71 -9.12
C ALA A 213 -6.44 13.11 -9.45
N THR A 214 -7.50 13.53 -8.77
CA THR A 214 -7.99 14.92 -8.87
C THR A 214 -6.97 15.86 -8.24
N LYS A 215 -7.01 17.16 -8.59
CA LYS A 215 -6.13 18.16 -7.96
C LYS A 215 -6.29 18.18 -6.42
N GLU A 216 -7.48 17.86 -5.92
CA GLU A 216 -7.81 17.81 -4.49
C GLU A 216 -7.23 16.59 -3.78
N ASN A 217 -7.01 15.47 -4.51
CA ASN A 217 -6.43 14.22 -3.99
C ASN A 217 -4.98 14.02 -4.43
N LYS A 218 -4.42 14.95 -5.20
CA LYS A 218 -3.01 14.89 -5.56
C LYS A 218 -2.20 15.41 -4.36
N PRO A 219 -1.30 14.59 -3.80
CA PRO A 219 -0.44 15.05 -2.71
C PRO A 219 0.30 16.33 -3.15
N ASP A 220 0.24 17.37 -2.33
CA ASP A 220 1.00 18.59 -2.57
C ASP A 220 2.44 18.37 -2.09
N ILE A 221 3.29 17.92 -3.00
CA ILE A 221 4.66 17.54 -2.73
C ILE A 221 5.61 18.45 -3.51
N LEU A 222 6.39 19.23 -2.79
CA LEU A 222 7.54 19.93 -3.36
C LEU A 222 8.64 18.91 -3.64
N GLN A 223 9.07 18.84 -4.90
CA GLN A 223 10.03 17.85 -5.34
C GLN A 223 11.32 18.55 -5.77
N TYR A 224 12.42 18.26 -5.09
CA TYR A 224 13.72 18.81 -5.36
C TYR A 224 14.68 17.76 -5.89
N ARG A 225 15.54 18.14 -6.84
CA ARG A 225 16.73 17.38 -7.23
C ARG A 225 17.97 18.12 -6.74
N LEU A 226 18.86 17.40 -6.08
CA LEU A 226 20.11 17.89 -5.54
C LEU A 226 21.28 17.16 -6.21
N GLU A 227 22.19 17.89 -6.83
CA GLU A 227 23.41 17.31 -7.40
C GLU A 227 24.49 17.30 -6.32
N VAL A 228 24.83 16.09 -5.86
CA VAL A 228 25.75 15.88 -4.75
C VAL A 228 26.72 14.75 -5.13
N PRO A 229 28.04 14.92 -4.90
CA PRO A 229 29.00 13.83 -5.07
C PRO A 229 28.58 12.58 -4.29
N SER A 230 28.92 11.39 -4.79
CA SER A 230 28.50 10.11 -4.18
C SER A 230 28.91 9.98 -2.70
N ASP A 231 30.07 10.48 -2.35
CA ASP A 231 30.61 10.51 -0.97
C ASP A 231 29.98 11.59 -0.09
N GLY A 232 29.39 12.62 -0.70
CA GLY A 232 28.72 13.73 -0.02
C GLY A 232 27.22 13.49 0.27
N LYS A 233 26.59 12.46 -0.30
CA LYS A 233 25.12 12.24 -0.16
C LYS A 233 24.67 12.09 1.28
N VAL A 234 25.43 11.39 2.11
CA VAL A 234 25.08 11.19 3.53
C VAL A 234 25.17 12.49 4.31
N ASP A 235 26.21 13.30 4.02
CA ASP A 235 26.38 14.61 4.64
C ASP A 235 25.27 15.58 4.22
N ALA A 236 24.84 15.51 2.95
CA ALA A 236 23.72 16.29 2.47
C ALA A 236 22.44 15.98 3.22
N ILE A 237 22.10 14.70 3.41
CA ILE A 237 20.94 14.31 4.21
C ILE A 237 21.08 14.81 5.65
N ALA A 238 22.23 14.60 6.29
CA ALA A 238 22.45 15.00 7.68
C ALA A 238 22.35 16.53 7.86
N LYS A 239 22.89 17.33 6.92
CA LYS A 239 22.77 18.79 6.92
C LYS A 239 21.31 19.24 6.78
N ILE A 240 20.55 18.68 5.84
CA ILE A 240 19.13 19.00 5.67
C ILE A 240 18.35 18.64 6.94
N LEU A 241 18.58 17.47 7.51
CA LEU A 241 17.94 17.05 8.77
C LEU A 241 18.32 17.92 9.97
N ALA A 242 19.50 18.56 9.97
CA ALA A 242 19.91 19.48 11.01
C ALA A 242 19.30 20.87 10.85
N HIS A 243 19.01 21.28 9.61
CA HIS A 243 18.40 22.57 9.28
C HIS A 243 16.88 22.54 9.42
N GLU A 244 16.26 21.49 8.92
CA GLU A 244 14.81 21.31 8.89
C GLU A 244 14.32 20.57 10.15
N ASP A 245 13.20 21.02 10.70
CA ASP A 245 12.58 20.43 11.88
C ASP A 245 11.65 19.26 11.50
N TYR A 246 12.22 18.26 10.82
CA TYR A 246 11.50 17.05 10.44
C TYR A 246 11.52 16.03 11.55
N ASP A 247 10.36 15.58 12.00
CA ASP A 247 10.20 14.53 13.01
C ASP A 247 10.27 13.13 12.42
N ARG A 248 9.65 12.93 11.23
CA ARG A 248 9.56 11.63 10.57
C ARG A 248 9.97 11.71 9.12
N VAL A 249 11.01 10.98 8.76
CA VAL A 249 11.60 10.99 7.41
C VAL A 249 11.83 9.58 6.91
N ILE A 250 11.56 9.36 5.61
CA ILE A 250 11.90 8.11 4.93
C ILE A 250 13.03 8.34 3.93
N CYS A 251 14.07 7.50 4.01
CA CYS A 251 15.14 7.44 3.02
C CYS A 251 15.04 6.17 2.20
N PHE A 252 14.92 6.29 0.88
CA PHE A 252 14.82 5.16 -0.04
C PHE A 252 16.15 4.82 -0.69
N CYS A 253 16.50 3.53 -0.66
CA CYS A 253 17.63 2.93 -1.36
C CYS A 253 17.15 1.81 -2.30
N ASN A 254 17.92 1.53 -3.36
CA ASN A 254 17.58 0.46 -4.30
C ASN A 254 17.99 -0.93 -3.80
N THR A 255 19.01 -1.03 -2.93
CA THR A 255 19.54 -2.30 -2.45
C THR A 255 19.58 -2.40 -0.92
N LYS A 256 19.57 -3.65 -0.41
CA LYS A 256 19.74 -3.95 1.02
C LYS A 256 21.07 -3.40 1.56
N GLY A 257 22.17 -3.61 0.84
CA GLY A 257 23.49 -3.12 1.23
C GLY A 257 23.58 -1.60 1.29
N SER A 258 22.87 -0.89 0.41
CA SER A 258 22.76 0.58 0.47
C SER A 258 21.97 1.04 1.70
N THR A 259 20.87 0.32 2.07
CA THR A 259 20.09 0.68 3.28
C THR A 259 20.91 0.52 4.54
N GLU A 260 21.66 -0.57 4.69
CA GLU A 260 22.53 -0.80 5.86
C GLU A 260 23.64 0.24 5.97
N ARG A 261 24.31 0.52 4.84
CA ARG A 261 25.38 1.53 4.79
C ARG A 261 24.86 2.92 5.13
N LEU A 262 23.77 3.35 4.49
CA LEU A 262 23.18 4.66 4.74
C LEU A 262 22.79 4.80 6.23
N THR A 263 22.13 3.80 6.78
CA THR A 263 21.74 3.78 8.20
C THR A 263 22.92 3.94 9.11
N LYS A 264 23.99 3.14 8.92
CA LYS A 264 25.20 3.21 9.74
C LYS A 264 25.87 4.59 9.65
N PHE A 265 25.96 5.15 8.45
CA PHE A 265 26.59 6.46 8.27
C PHE A 265 25.77 7.63 8.84
N LEU A 266 24.44 7.54 8.79
CA LEU A 266 23.57 8.51 9.47
C LEU A 266 23.71 8.42 10.99
N GLN A 267 23.74 7.20 11.55
CA GLN A 267 23.97 6.98 12.98
C GLN A 267 25.33 7.55 13.44
N MET A 268 26.39 7.37 12.65
CA MET A 268 27.72 7.97 12.93
C MET A 268 27.69 9.50 12.96
N ARG A 269 26.70 10.14 12.35
CA ARG A 269 26.45 11.59 12.37
C ARG A 269 25.45 12.01 13.44
N GLY A 270 25.09 11.09 14.35
CA GLY A 270 24.16 11.37 15.44
C GLY A 270 22.68 11.36 15.05
N VAL A 271 22.33 10.91 13.83
CA VAL A 271 20.94 10.81 13.39
C VAL A 271 20.34 9.50 13.91
N ASP A 272 19.17 9.56 14.58
CA ASP A 272 18.42 8.35 14.97
C ASP A 272 17.78 7.73 13.72
N ALA A 273 18.47 6.75 13.15
CA ALA A 273 18.10 6.06 11.93
C ALA A 273 18.06 4.54 12.13
N GLN A 274 17.06 3.88 11.54
CA GLN A 274 17.00 2.42 11.45
C GLN A 274 16.54 2.00 10.06
N CYS A 275 16.96 0.79 9.61
CA CYS A 275 16.56 0.28 8.31
C CYS A 275 15.66 -0.95 8.40
N ILE A 276 14.90 -1.14 7.30
CA ILE A 276 14.19 -2.39 7.01
C ILE A 276 14.51 -2.87 5.59
N HIS A 277 14.84 -4.16 5.49
CA HIS A 277 15.00 -4.88 4.22
C HIS A 277 14.63 -6.35 4.40
N GLY A 278 14.61 -7.11 3.30
CA GLY A 278 14.08 -8.49 3.29
C GLY A 278 14.77 -9.47 4.25
N ASP A 279 16.03 -9.24 4.63
CA ASP A 279 16.79 -10.15 5.48
C ASP A 279 16.61 -9.87 6.99
N ILE A 280 15.95 -8.78 7.36
CA ILE A 280 15.68 -8.45 8.76
C ILE A 280 14.57 -9.35 9.30
N PRO A 281 14.78 -10.01 10.46
CA PRO A 281 13.76 -10.84 11.10
C PRO A 281 12.46 -10.08 11.33
N GLN A 282 11.32 -10.73 11.12
CA GLN A 282 10.00 -10.11 11.17
C GLN A 282 9.74 -9.36 12.48
N ARG A 283 10.09 -9.96 13.62
CA ARG A 283 9.92 -9.32 14.93
C ARG A 283 10.64 -7.96 15.01
N LYS A 284 11.86 -7.89 14.46
CA LYS A 284 12.64 -6.65 14.45
C LYS A 284 12.05 -5.61 13.49
N ARG A 285 11.50 -6.08 12.34
CA ARG A 285 10.79 -5.19 11.41
C ARG A 285 9.57 -4.55 12.08
N GLU A 286 8.77 -5.35 12.78
CA GLU A 286 7.58 -4.88 13.53
C GLU A 286 7.98 -3.87 14.62
N GLU A 287 9.07 -4.12 15.34
CA GLU A 287 9.61 -3.21 16.35
C GLU A 287 10.05 -1.87 15.76
N VAL A 288 10.83 -1.89 14.67
CA VAL A 288 11.29 -0.68 13.98
C VAL A 288 10.08 0.12 13.45
N MET A 289 9.12 -0.58 12.85
CA MET A 289 7.89 0.03 12.35
C MET A 289 7.06 0.68 13.43
N GLN A 290 6.92 0.01 14.58
CA GLN A 290 6.17 0.56 15.70
C GLN A 290 6.87 1.80 16.27
N ARG A 291 8.20 1.75 16.44
CA ARG A 291 8.98 2.92 16.88
C ARG A 291 8.81 4.11 15.94
N PHE A 292 8.80 3.87 14.62
CA PHE A 292 8.64 4.93 13.64
C PHE A 292 7.21 5.52 13.66
N ARG A 293 6.17 4.68 13.78
CA ARG A 293 4.79 5.14 13.96
C ARG A 293 4.58 5.95 15.23
N ASP A 294 5.20 5.52 16.31
CA ASP A 294 5.14 6.22 17.61
C ASP A 294 5.95 7.52 17.65
N GLY A 295 6.63 7.93 16.58
CA GLY A 295 7.52 9.10 16.53
C GLY A 295 8.82 8.93 17.34
N LYS A 296 9.17 7.68 17.71
CA LYS A 296 10.37 7.33 18.48
C LYS A 296 11.57 6.97 17.61
N LEU A 297 11.47 7.16 16.31
CA LEU A 297 12.51 6.96 15.33
C LEU A 297 12.36 8.05 14.27
N ARG A 298 13.39 8.88 14.13
CA ARG A 298 13.34 10.02 13.21
C ARG A 298 13.49 9.64 11.75
N VAL A 299 14.46 8.76 11.44
CA VAL A 299 14.78 8.38 10.05
C VAL A 299 14.58 6.89 9.84
N PHE A 300 13.71 6.57 8.91
CA PHE A 300 13.45 5.22 8.45
C PHE A 300 14.09 5.00 7.08
N VAL A 301 15.02 4.04 6.98
CA VAL A 301 15.70 3.70 5.73
C VAL A 301 15.16 2.40 5.16
N ALA A 302 14.72 2.38 3.90
CA ALA A 302 14.09 1.21 3.32
C ALA A 302 14.42 1.02 1.83
N THR A 303 14.28 -0.22 1.37
CA THR A 303 14.13 -0.52 -0.06
C THR A 303 12.67 -0.44 -0.46
N ASP A 304 12.38 -0.28 -1.76
CA ASP A 304 11.00 -0.27 -2.27
C ASP A 304 10.20 -1.49 -1.82
N VAL A 305 10.80 -2.68 -1.94
CA VAL A 305 10.15 -3.93 -1.53
C VAL A 305 9.84 -3.96 -0.03
N ALA A 306 10.75 -3.46 0.80
CA ALA A 306 10.56 -3.49 2.25
C ALA A 306 9.61 -2.42 2.75
N SER A 307 9.46 -1.31 2.03
CA SER A 307 8.55 -0.21 2.33
C SER A 307 7.14 -0.43 1.78
N ARG A 308 6.95 -1.42 0.91
CA ARG A 308 5.63 -1.78 0.37
C ARG A 308 4.72 -2.34 1.46
N GLY A 309 3.47 -1.88 1.46
CA GLY A 309 2.48 -2.30 2.45
C GLY A 309 2.74 -1.80 3.87
N ILE A 310 3.70 -0.90 4.04
CA ILE A 310 3.92 -0.20 5.28
C ILE A 310 2.93 0.96 5.33
N ASP A 311 2.05 0.92 6.31
CA ASP A 311 1.20 2.05 6.67
C ASP A 311 2.04 3.09 7.41
N VAL A 312 2.86 3.79 6.64
CA VAL A 312 3.62 4.95 7.05
C VAL A 312 3.42 5.98 5.97
N ASP A 313 2.33 6.67 6.11
CA ASP A 313 1.99 7.86 5.36
C ASP A 313 2.18 9.09 6.26
N ASP A 314 2.15 10.25 5.66
CA ASP A 314 2.23 11.53 6.38
C ASP A 314 3.57 11.77 7.06
N VAL A 315 4.67 11.41 6.37
CA VAL A 315 6.01 11.80 6.80
C VAL A 315 6.33 13.21 6.29
N ASP A 316 7.18 13.93 7.03
CA ASP A 316 7.53 15.33 6.71
C ASP A 316 8.33 15.41 5.42
N ALA A 317 9.27 14.48 5.22
CA ALA A 317 10.10 14.45 4.03
C ALA A 317 10.43 13.03 3.56
N VAL A 318 10.65 12.91 2.25
CA VAL A 318 11.15 11.70 1.59
C VAL A 318 12.49 12.01 0.94
N PHE A 319 13.50 11.18 1.19
CA PHE A 319 14.77 11.21 0.48
C PHE A 319 14.90 10.00 -0.46
N ASN A 320 15.05 10.23 -1.74
CA ASN A 320 15.56 9.24 -2.67
C ASN A 320 17.09 9.31 -2.66
N TYR A 321 17.73 8.51 -1.78
CA TYR A 321 19.19 8.38 -1.72
C TYR A 321 19.74 7.85 -3.06
N GLU A 322 18.97 6.94 -3.68
CA GLU A 322 19.21 6.44 -5.03
C GLU A 322 17.93 6.62 -5.86
N VAL A 323 18.08 7.05 -7.13
CA VAL A 323 16.96 7.15 -8.06
C VAL A 323 16.37 5.77 -8.29
N PRO A 324 15.05 5.57 -8.19
CA PRO A 324 14.45 4.27 -8.40
C PRO A 324 14.63 3.77 -9.83
N GLU A 325 14.59 2.46 -10.02
CA GLU A 325 14.76 1.87 -11.36
C GLU A 325 13.51 2.04 -12.22
N GLU A 326 12.32 2.08 -11.62
CA GLU A 326 11.05 2.21 -12.30
C GLU A 326 10.32 3.50 -11.93
N ASN A 327 9.53 4.02 -12.89
CA ASN A 327 8.81 5.29 -12.73
C ASN A 327 7.78 5.25 -11.63
N GLU A 328 7.11 4.10 -11.48
CA GLU A 328 6.04 3.92 -10.50
C GLU A 328 6.58 3.94 -9.07
N TYR A 329 7.77 3.38 -8.84
CA TYR A 329 8.40 3.45 -7.53
C TYR A 329 8.68 4.89 -7.08
N TYR A 330 9.03 5.78 -8.01
CA TYR A 330 9.21 7.18 -7.68
C TYR A 330 7.92 7.79 -7.08
N ILE A 331 6.80 7.60 -7.74
CA ILE A 331 5.50 8.10 -7.27
C ILE A 331 5.11 7.45 -5.93
N HIS A 332 5.35 6.15 -5.77
CA HIS A 332 5.05 5.44 -4.52
C HIS A 332 5.95 5.89 -3.36
N ARG A 333 7.22 6.24 -3.62
CA ARG A 333 8.13 6.77 -2.62
C ARG A 333 7.71 8.16 -2.16
N ILE A 334 7.56 9.10 -3.09
CA ILE A 334 7.19 10.47 -2.73
C ILE A 334 5.78 10.56 -2.15
N GLY A 335 4.88 9.68 -2.56
CA GLY A 335 3.51 9.60 -2.03
C GLY A 335 3.42 9.14 -0.56
N ARG A 336 4.54 8.98 0.16
CA ARG A 336 4.56 8.80 1.61
C ARG A 336 4.47 10.13 2.37
N THR A 337 4.65 11.26 1.69
CA THR A 337 4.49 12.61 2.24
C THR A 337 3.36 13.36 1.49
N GLY A 338 2.96 14.53 2.01
CA GLY A 338 1.98 15.42 1.39
C GLY A 338 0.55 14.90 1.40
N ARG A 339 0.20 13.99 2.33
CA ARG A 339 -1.18 13.55 2.57
C ARG A 339 -1.81 14.39 3.71
N ALA A 340 -3.13 14.21 3.95
CA ALA A 340 -3.85 14.83 5.06
C ALA A 340 -3.75 16.37 5.14
N LYS A 341 -3.66 17.08 3.99
CA LYS A 341 -3.61 18.57 3.89
C LYS A 341 -2.30 19.21 4.35
N THR A 342 -1.23 18.47 4.51
CA THR A 342 0.12 19.00 4.77
C THR A 342 0.94 19.09 3.49
N HIS A 343 1.80 20.12 3.38
CA HIS A 343 2.78 20.19 2.30
C HIS A 343 3.88 19.18 2.56
N GLY A 344 4.11 18.28 1.63
CA GLY A 344 5.19 17.31 1.70
C GLY A 344 6.42 17.75 0.90
N VAL A 345 7.60 17.24 1.28
CA VAL A 345 8.83 17.51 0.53
C VAL A 345 9.53 16.22 0.15
N ALA A 346 10.02 16.16 -1.09
CA ALA A 346 10.79 15.03 -1.59
C ALA A 346 12.12 15.51 -2.18
N TYR A 347 13.20 14.94 -1.70
CA TYR A 347 14.57 15.22 -2.17
C TYR A 347 15.12 14.03 -2.95
N THR A 348 15.62 14.25 -4.15
CA THR A 348 16.29 13.22 -4.94
C THR A 348 17.75 13.56 -5.15
N LEU A 349 18.66 12.72 -4.65
CA LEU A 349 20.10 12.96 -4.65
C LEU A 349 20.74 12.34 -5.91
N LEU A 350 21.32 13.18 -6.74
CA LEU A 350 21.97 12.80 -8.00
C LEU A 350 23.49 12.89 -7.82
N SER A 351 24.23 11.86 -8.25
CA SER A 351 25.69 11.84 -8.18
C SER A 351 26.39 11.60 -9.52
N ASP A 352 25.62 11.24 -10.55
CA ASP A 352 26.16 10.87 -11.85
C ASP A 352 25.16 11.17 -12.98
N PHE A 353 25.65 11.17 -14.21
CA PHE A 353 24.84 11.43 -15.40
C PHE A 353 23.73 10.36 -15.62
N PRO A 354 23.96 9.05 -15.43
CA PRO A 354 22.89 8.04 -15.56
C PRO A 354 21.73 8.29 -14.61
N SER A 355 21.98 8.64 -13.33
CA SER A 355 20.92 8.93 -12.37
C SER A 355 20.13 10.18 -12.75
N ARG A 356 20.78 11.22 -13.30
CA ARG A 356 20.11 12.41 -13.83
C ARG A 356 19.19 12.04 -15.01
N LEU A 357 19.71 11.32 -16.01
CA LEU A 357 18.92 10.90 -17.17
C LEU A 357 17.69 10.06 -16.76
N ARG A 358 17.87 9.16 -15.79
CA ARG A 358 16.77 8.36 -15.24
C ARG A 358 15.71 9.23 -14.58
N LEU A 359 16.11 10.20 -13.75
CA LEU A 359 15.18 11.11 -13.10
C LEU A 359 14.41 11.98 -14.10
N ASP A 360 15.08 12.45 -15.16
CA ASP A 360 14.45 13.22 -16.23
C ASP A 360 13.42 12.36 -17.01
N ASN A 361 13.70 11.07 -17.21
CA ASN A 361 12.73 10.12 -17.78
C ASN A 361 11.53 9.89 -16.85
N ILE A 362 11.77 9.71 -15.57
CA ILE A 362 10.72 9.61 -14.54
C ILE A 362 9.84 10.86 -14.58
N ALA A 363 10.42 12.05 -14.53
CA ALA A 363 9.69 13.33 -14.54
C ALA A 363 8.76 13.46 -15.76
N ARG A 364 9.25 13.07 -16.95
CA ARG A 364 8.45 13.08 -18.19
C ARG A 364 7.30 12.09 -18.15
N ASN A 365 7.57 10.84 -17.75
CA ASN A 365 6.58 9.77 -17.79
C ASN A 365 5.50 9.94 -16.70
N THR A 366 5.88 10.46 -15.52
CA THR A 366 4.97 10.70 -14.40
C THR A 366 4.32 12.08 -14.40
N ARG A 367 4.72 12.96 -15.33
CA ARG A 367 4.33 14.37 -15.38
C ARG A 367 4.60 15.09 -14.05
N SER A 368 5.72 14.74 -13.41
CA SER A 368 6.16 15.36 -12.15
C SER A 368 6.99 16.61 -12.42
N THR A 369 6.78 17.65 -11.61
CA THR A 369 7.61 18.85 -11.63
C THR A 369 8.69 18.71 -10.57
N ILE A 370 9.94 18.42 -10.99
CA ILE A 370 11.09 18.26 -10.09
C ILE A 370 12.00 19.48 -10.26
N VAL A 371 12.11 20.27 -9.21
CA VAL A 371 12.82 21.55 -9.21
C VAL A 371 14.31 21.32 -8.93
N PRO A 372 15.22 21.80 -9.78
CA PRO A 372 16.64 21.84 -9.43
C PRO A 372 16.87 22.73 -8.21
N ALA A 373 17.66 22.26 -7.26
CA ALA A 373 17.97 23.01 -6.06
C ALA A 373 19.44 22.85 -5.67
N GLN A 374 19.92 23.79 -4.88
CA GLN A 374 21.26 23.77 -4.27
C GLN A 374 21.16 23.62 -2.76
N LEU A 375 22.11 22.87 -2.20
CA LEU A 375 22.28 22.70 -0.77
C LEU A 375 23.26 23.75 -0.24
N GLY A 376 22.81 24.56 0.69
CA GLY A 376 23.66 25.50 1.44
C GLY A 376 24.53 24.79 2.47
N ASP A 377 25.57 25.47 2.92
CA ASP A 377 26.46 24.96 3.97
C ASP A 377 25.74 24.78 5.31
N ASP A 378 24.72 25.58 5.54
CA ASP A 378 23.82 25.53 6.70
C ASP A 378 22.75 24.43 6.62
N GLY A 379 22.65 23.73 5.51
CA GLY A 379 21.64 22.70 5.26
C GLY A 379 20.36 23.20 4.58
N SER A 380 20.27 24.49 4.30
CA SER A 380 19.12 25.05 3.56
C SER A 380 19.09 24.55 2.11
N VAL A 381 17.89 24.32 1.58
CA VAL A 381 17.68 23.90 0.17
C VAL A 381 16.99 25.03 -0.58
N THR A 382 17.68 25.61 -1.54
CA THR A 382 17.17 26.72 -2.34
C THR A 382 16.98 26.33 -3.80
N PRO A 383 15.81 26.61 -4.43
CA PRO A 383 15.61 26.41 -5.84
C PRO A 383 16.63 27.18 -6.69
N VAL A 384 17.17 26.55 -7.71
CA VAL A 384 18.01 27.23 -8.69
C VAL A 384 17.08 27.91 -9.70
N SER A 385 17.08 29.25 -9.67
CA SER A 385 16.39 30.04 -10.70
C SER A 385 16.97 29.70 -12.08
N LYS A 386 16.07 29.48 -13.07
CA LYS A 386 16.47 29.27 -14.47
C LYS A 386 17.06 30.53 -15.07
#